data_749b6671d264234c3848ed7bf03444cb
#
_entry.id   749b6671d264234c3848ed7bf03444cb
#
_cell.length_a   1.000
_cell.length_b   1.000
_cell.length_c   1.000
_cell.angle_alpha   90.00
_cell.angle_beta   90.00
_cell.angle_gamma   90.00
#
_symmetry.space_group_name_H-M   'P 1'
#
loop_
_entity.id
_entity.type
_entity.pdbx_description
1 polymer ?
#
loop_
_entity_poly.entity_id
_entity_poly.type
_entity_poly.pdbx_seq_one_letter_code
_entity_poly.pdbx_strand_id
1 'polypeptide(L)'
;MERRKDKNNRVLRDGESYRAKEDRYDYRWTDDSGKRHCIYATTLVELRKKAKEIKRNISDGISNDGSNMRLDELYAKWKANKIGVKQSTFVNYAYMYDRFISPQIGGMKLKDIRKSTVRGLYNGLTRSDCEEQTMAINTLEIIHNVLHQIMQVAVDDDFVRKNPTDGALKEIKKANNYERPKRKALTIEQQRTFVDFMKSKPKYRR
;
A
#
# COMPACT_ATOMS: atom_id res chain seq x y z
N MET A 1 33.10 -31.89 12.68
CA MET A 1 32.56 -30.74 13.45
C MET A 1 31.26 -31.16 14.11
N GLU A 2 31.19 -31.03 15.44
CA GLU A 2 29.99 -31.33 16.18
C GLU A 2 28.87 -30.33 15.86
N ARG A 3 27.69 -30.83 15.48
CA ARG A 3 26.56 -29.97 15.10
C ARG A 3 25.98 -29.33 16.35
N ARG A 4 25.85 -27.99 16.34
CA ARG A 4 25.21 -27.23 17.43
C ARG A 4 23.80 -27.73 17.69
N LYS A 5 23.45 -27.92 18.96
CA LYS A 5 22.13 -28.38 19.40
C LYS A 5 21.47 -27.38 20.34
N ASP A 6 20.15 -27.36 20.39
CA ASP A 6 19.37 -26.58 21.36
C ASP A 6 19.16 -27.37 22.69
N LYS A 7 18.41 -26.75 23.63
CA LYS A 7 18.07 -27.37 24.93
C LYS A 7 17.31 -28.70 24.82
N ASN A 8 16.71 -28.98 23.68
CA ASN A 8 15.93 -30.18 23.40
C ASN A 8 16.71 -31.17 22.51
N ASN A 9 18.05 -31.06 22.41
CA ASN A 9 18.92 -31.86 21.54
C ASN A 9 18.61 -31.79 20.04
N ARG A 10 17.86 -30.77 19.57
CA ARG A 10 17.57 -30.57 18.16
C ARG A 10 18.73 -29.88 17.48
N VAL A 11 19.13 -30.39 16.32
CA VAL A 11 20.24 -29.86 15.52
C VAL A 11 19.85 -28.49 14.94
N LEU A 12 20.70 -27.50 15.18
CA LEU A 12 20.59 -26.15 14.61
C LEU A 12 21.24 -26.12 13.23
N ARG A 13 20.60 -25.38 12.30
CA ARG A 13 21.08 -25.16 10.92
C ARG A 13 22.05 -23.98 10.87
N ASP A 14 22.69 -23.78 9.73
CA ASP A 14 23.56 -22.62 9.51
C ASP A 14 22.77 -21.31 9.68
N GLY A 15 23.39 -20.38 10.42
CA GLY A 15 22.76 -19.14 10.82
C GLY A 15 21.83 -19.23 12.05
N GLU A 16 21.37 -20.44 12.45
CA GLU A 16 20.54 -20.61 13.65
C GLU A 16 21.41 -20.66 14.91
N SER A 17 20.98 -20.02 16.00
CA SER A 17 21.58 -20.17 17.33
C SER A 17 20.48 -20.21 18.39
N TYR A 18 20.81 -20.81 19.54
CA TYR A 18 19.97 -20.81 20.74
C TYR A 18 20.67 -20.06 21.86
N ARG A 19 20.00 -19.07 22.43
CA ARG A 19 20.49 -18.27 23.57
C ARG A 19 19.88 -18.77 24.86
N ALA A 20 20.63 -19.59 25.58
CA ALA A 20 20.16 -20.23 26.83
C ALA A 20 19.73 -19.22 27.91
N LYS A 21 20.45 -18.08 28.04
CA LYS A 21 20.12 -17.03 29.03
C LYS A 21 18.76 -16.35 28.80
N GLU A 22 18.33 -16.26 27.56
CA GLU A 22 17.13 -15.53 27.15
C GLU A 22 16.03 -16.46 26.66
N ASP A 23 16.27 -17.78 26.69
CA ASP A 23 15.39 -18.85 26.20
C ASP A 23 14.77 -18.54 24.83
N ARG A 24 15.58 -18.04 23.92
CA ARG A 24 15.14 -17.67 22.56
C ARG A 24 16.12 -18.17 21.50
N TYR A 25 15.59 -18.29 20.28
CA TYR A 25 16.34 -18.66 19.08
C TYR A 25 16.63 -17.42 18.27
N ASP A 26 17.79 -17.34 17.63
CA ASP A 26 18.15 -16.32 16.65
C ASP A 26 18.60 -16.95 15.33
N TYR A 27 18.29 -16.27 14.22
CA TYR A 27 18.77 -16.57 12.89
C TYR A 27 19.46 -15.34 12.30
N ARG A 28 20.70 -15.53 11.85
CA ARG A 28 21.54 -14.47 11.30
C ARG A 28 21.85 -14.76 9.85
N TRP A 29 21.83 -13.71 9.05
CA TRP A 29 22.26 -13.76 7.66
C TRP A 29 22.90 -12.43 7.26
N THR A 30 23.60 -12.45 6.12
CA THR A 30 24.17 -11.27 5.47
C THR A 30 23.42 -11.07 4.16
N ASP A 31 23.02 -9.86 3.86
CA ASP A 31 22.41 -9.53 2.56
C ASP A 31 23.48 -9.29 1.48
N ASP A 32 23.03 -9.07 0.23
CA ASP A 32 23.92 -8.87 -0.92
C ASP A 32 24.74 -7.57 -0.81
N SER A 33 24.32 -6.62 0.04
CA SER A 33 25.07 -5.40 0.36
C SER A 33 26.14 -5.59 1.43
N GLY A 34 26.28 -6.82 2.00
CA GLY A 34 27.20 -7.13 3.07
C GLY A 34 26.69 -6.77 4.47
N LYS A 35 25.46 -6.30 4.61
CA LYS A 35 24.86 -5.93 5.89
C LYS A 35 24.36 -7.16 6.63
N ARG A 36 24.69 -7.24 7.93
CA ARG A 36 24.28 -8.34 8.80
C ARG A 36 22.92 -8.07 9.42
N HIS A 37 22.05 -9.06 9.32
CA HIS A 37 20.70 -9.04 9.88
C HIS A 37 20.52 -10.16 10.89
N CYS A 38 19.59 -9.98 11.83
CA CYS A 38 19.23 -10.99 12.83
C CYS A 38 17.72 -10.91 13.11
N ILE A 39 17.10 -12.09 13.24
CA ILE A 39 15.71 -12.21 13.73
C ILE A 39 15.67 -13.11 14.94
N TYR A 40 14.66 -12.95 15.77
CA TYR A 40 14.45 -13.70 16.98
C TYR A 40 13.09 -14.40 16.96
N ALA A 41 13.02 -15.53 17.66
CA ALA A 41 11.77 -16.25 17.90
C ALA A 41 11.87 -17.02 19.21
N THR A 42 10.73 -17.26 19.86
CA THR A 42 10.63 -18.05 21.09
C THR A 42 10.70 -19.55 20.82
N THR A 43 10.34 -19.98 19.60
CA THR A 43 10.38 -21.39 19.21
C THR A 43 11.21 -21.59 17.94
N LEU A 44 11.86 -22.77 17.83
CA LEU A 44 12.64 -23.13 16.65
C LEU A 44 11.77 -23.26 15.39
N VAL A 45 10.51 -23.67 15.55
CA VAL A 45 9.55 -23.78 14.43
C VAL A 45 9.23 -22.41 13.86
N GLU A 46 8.94 -21.44 14.71
CA GLU A 46 8.69 -20.06 14.31
C GLU A 46 9.92 -19.43 13.65
N LEU A 47 11.10 -19.64 14.24
CA LEU A 47 12.35 -19.15 13.66
C LEU A 47 12.54 -19.68 12.23
N ARG A 48 12.36 -20.97 12.03
CA ARG A 48 12.51 -21.62 10.72
C ARG A 48 11.48 -21.16 9.71
N LYS A 49 10.26 -20.87 10.14
CA LYS A 49 9.22 -20.27 9.27
C LYS A 49 9.66 -18.88 8.79
N LYS A 50 10.10 -18.02 9.70
CA LYS A 50 10.63 -16.69 9.39
C LYS A 50 11.89 -16.76 8.51
N ALA A 51 12.82 -17.66 8.83
CA ALA A 51 14.05 -17.84 8.04
C ALA A 51 13.78 -18.33 6.61
N LYS A 52 12.77 -19.22 6.44
CA LYS A 52 12.35 -19.68 5.11
C LYS A 52 11.78 -18.53 4.26
N GLU A 53 10.98 -17.67 4.88
CA GLU A 53 10.42 -16.49 4.21
C GLU A 53 11.53 -15.50 3.80
N ILE A 54 12.50 -15.23 4.69
CA ILE A 54 13.65 -14.38 4.40
C ILE A 54 14.49 -14.96 3.26
N LYS A 55 14.84 -16.25 3.30
CA LYS A 55 15.59 -16.91 2.22
C LYS A 55 14.87 -16.79 0.88
N ARG A 56 13.55 -16.96 0.89
CA ARG A 56 12.73 -16.78 -0.31
C ARG A 56 12.73 -15.34 -0.80
N ASN A 57 12.68 -14.35 0.12
CA ASN A 57 12.75 -12.94 -0.25
C ASN A 57 14.10 -12.59 -0.89
N ILE A 58 15.20 -13.06 -0.30
CA ILE A 58 16.54 -12.89 -0.86
C ILE A 58 16.64 -13.56 -2.24
N SER A 59 16.17 -14.81 -2.37
CA SER A 59 16.14 -15.51 -3.66
C SER A 59 15.32 -14.80 -4.74
N ASP A 60 14.30 -14.04 -4.34
CA ASP A 60 13.43 -13.26 -5.25
C ASP A 60 13.92 -11.81 -5.40
N GLY A 61 15.11 -11.45 -4.89
CA GLY A 61 15.71 -10.12 -4.99
C GLY A 61 15.06 -9.05 -4.09
N ILE A 62 14.15 -9.43 -3.19
CA ILE A 62 13.40 -8.46 -2.38
C ILE A 62 14.26 -7.85 -1.28
N SER A 63 14.42 -6.54 -1.32
CA SER A 63 15.16 -5.75 -0.34
C SER A 63 14.49 -5.79 1.04
N ASN A 64 15.22 -6.28 2.05
CA ASN A 64 14.73 -6.27 3.44
C ASN A 64 14.58 -4.85 4.00
N ASP A 65 15.49 -3.95 3.66
CA ASP A 65 15.45 -2.56 4.14
C ASP A 65 14.28 -1.81 3.48
N GLY A 66 14.09 -1.98 2.16
CA GLY A 66 12.95 -1.40 1.44
C GLY A 66 11.59 -1.90 1.94
N SER A 67 11.48 -3.18 2.21
CA SER A 67 10.23 -3.77 2.73
C SER A 67 9.87 -3.30 4.15
N ASN A 68 10.84 -2.84 4.94
CA ASN A 68 10.65 -2.25 6.28
C ASN A 68 10.32 -0.75 6.25
N MET A 69 10.48 -0.08 5.10
CA MET A 69 10.10 1.31 4.90
C MET A 69 8.62 1.53 5.16
N ARG A 70 8.24 2.68 5.68
CA ARG A 70 6.83 3.07 5.86
C ARG A 70 6.23 3.61 4.56
N LEU A 71 4.92 3.51 4.44
CA LEU A 71 4.22 4.01 3.25
C LEU A 71 4.41 5.52 3.07
N ASP A 72 4.42 6.31 4.16
CA ASP A 72 4.67 7.76 4.10
C ASP A 72 6.08 8.09 3.58
N GLU A 73 7.08 7.29 3.91
CA GLU A 73 8.45 7.44 3.40
C GLU A 73 8.52 7.12 1.90
N LEU A 74 7.82 6.07 1.46
CA LEU A 74 7.71 5.73 0.04
C LEU A 74 6.94 6.81 -0.73
N TYR A 75 5.86 7.35 -0.14
CA TYR A 75 5.11 8.48 -0.73
C TYR A 75 6.00 9.70 -0.92
N ALA A 76 6.84 10.04 0.07
CA ALA A 76 7.78 11.15 -0.07
C ALA A 76 8.76 10.94 -1.24
N LYS A 77 9.29 9.72 -1.42
CA LYS A 77 10.12 9.35 -2.58
C LYS A 77 9.34 9.45 -3.90
N TRP A 78 8.14 8.91 -3.96
CA TRP A 78 7.28 8.98 -5.13
C TRP A 78 6.98 10.44 -5.50
N LYS A 79 6.67 11.27 -4.49
CA LYS A 79 6.38 12.70 -4.65
C LYS A 79 7.56 13.47 -5.22
N ALA A 80 8.78 13.21 -4.75
CA ALA A 80 10.00 13.86 -5.22
C ALA A 80 10.36 13.49 -6.67
N ASN A 81 10.04 12.25 -7.08
CA ASN A 81 10.40 11.72 -8.40
C ASN A 81 9.27 11.86 -9.44
N LYS A 82 8.07 12.36 -9.05
CA LYS A 82 6.93 12.45 -9.96
C LYS A 82 7.08 13.57 -10.96
N ILE A 83 7.30 13.21 -12.22
CA ILE A 83 7.48 14.13 -13.35
C ILE A 83 6.29 14.01 -14.32
N GLY A 84 6.03 15.05 -15.12
CA GLY A 84 5.09 15.00 -16.24
C GLY A 84 3.60 15.13 -15.86
N VAL A 85 3.31 15.52 -14.62
CA VAL A 85 1.93 15.73 -14.15
C VAL A 85 1.64 17.23 -14.00
N LYS A 86 0.47 17.67 -14.46
CA LYS A 86 0.02 19.06 -14.25
C LYS A 86 -0.02 19.38 -12.76
N GLN A 87 0.36 20.60 -12.37
CA GLN A 87 0.38 21.04 -10.98
C GLN A 87 -0.97 20.81 -10.26
N SER A 88 -2.09 21.10 -10.92
CA SER A 88 -3.43 20.86 -10.34
C SER A 88 -3.71 19.39 -10.04
N THR A 89 -3.25 18.49 -10.92
CA THR A 89 -3.40 17.04 -10.71
C THR A 89 -2.52 16.57 -9.54
N PHE A 90 -1.30 17.10 -9.46
CA PHE A 90 -0.38 16.78 -8.38
C PHE A 90 -0.91 17.23 -7.00
N VAL A 91 -1.44 18.45 -6.91
CA VAL A 91 -2.09 18.95 -5.68
C VAL A 91 -3.26 18.06 -5.28
N ASN A 92 -4.07 17.62 -6.26
CA ASN A 92 -5.18 16.70 -5.98
C ASN A 92 -4.68 15.33 -5.49
N TYR A 93 -3.59 14.78 -6.06
CA TYR A 93 -2.99 13.53 -5.60
C TYR A 93 -2.46 13.65 -4.16
N ALA A 94 -1.79 14.75 -3.85
CA ALA A 94 -1.32 15.04 -2.50
C ALA A 94 -2.50 15.12 -1.51
N TYR A 95 -3.55 15.87 -1.86
CA TYR A 95 -4.75 15.95 -1.04
C TYR A 95 -5.39 14.58 -0.78
N MET A 96 -5.52 13.73 -1.81
CA MET A 96 -6.09 12.39 -1.67
C MET A 96 -5.24 11.49 -0.76
N TYR A 97 -3.92 11.57 -0.88
CA TYR A 97 -3.01 10.82 -0.02
C TYR A 97 -3.09 11.30 1.43
N ASP A 98 -2.87 12.60 1.66
CA ASP A 98 -2.76 13.18 2.99
C ASP A 98 -4.08 13.07 3.78
N ARG A 99 -5.22 13.19 3.08
CA ARG A 99 -6.54 13.16 3.71
C ARG A 99 -7.07 11.75 3.97
N PHE A 100 -6.85 10.80 3.07
CA PHE A 100 -7.54 9.52 3.08
C PHE A 100 -6.63 8.30 3.28
N ILE A 101 -5.36 8.36 2.87
CA ILE A 101 -4.45 7.21 2.91
C ILE A 101 -3.53 7.29 4.13
N SER A 102 -2.80 8.40 4.30
CA SER A 102 -1.79 8.56 5.34
C SER A 102 -2.35 8.35 6.76
N PRO A 103 -3.53 8.89 7.16
CA PRO A 103 -4.05 8.71 8.50
C PRO A 103 -4.36 7.25 8.87
N GLN A 104 -4.65 6.39 7.90
CA GLN A 104 -5.07 5.01 8.14
C GLN A 104 -3.92 4.00 7.98
N ILE A 105 -3.11 4.14 6.94
CA ILE A 105 -2.06 3.17 6.61
C ILE A 105 -0.67 3.78 6.37
N GLY A 106 -0.52 5.10 6.42
CA GLY A 106 0.74 5.80 6.14
C GLY A 106 1.91 5.35 7.00
N GLY A 107 1.67 5.11 8.30
CA GLY A 107 2.66 4.62 9.24
C GLY A 107 3.00 3.12 9.13
N MET A 108 2.27 2.35 8.31
CA MET A 108 2.49 0.91 8.14
C MET A 108 3.75 0.61 7.31
N LYS A 109 4.45 -0.46 7.65
CA LYS A 109 5.56 -0.96 6.84
C LYS A 109 5.04 -1.59 5.54
N LEU A 110 5.75 -1.41 4.44
CA LEU A 110 5.34 -1.90 3.12
C LEU A 110 5.06 -3.41 3.12
N LYS A 111 5.87 -4.20 3.83
CA LYS A 111 5.68 -5.66 3.97
C LYS A 111 4.38 -6.07 4.66
N ASP A 112 3.81 -5.19 5.49
CA ASP A 112 2.60 -5.45 6.27
C ASP A 112 1.33 -4.98 5.53
N ILE A 113 1.49 -4.17 4.47
CA ILE A 113 0.38 -3.72 3.63
C ILE A 113 -0.02 -4.86 2.69
N ARG A 114 -1.11 -5.52 3.04
CA ARG A 114 -1.68 -6.61 2.25
C ARG A 114 -2.94 -6.16 1.50
N LYS A 115 -3.38 -6.97 0.54
CA LYS A 115 -4.64 -6.73 -0.17
C LYS A 115 -5.84 -6.57 0.78
N SER A 116 -5.86 -7.33 1.89
CA SER A 116 -6.87 -7.18 2.94
C SER A 116 -6.84 -5.82 3.62
N THR A 117 -5.65 -5.27 3.89
CA THR A 117 -5.45 -3.93 4.45
C THR A 117 -6.02 -2.86 3.51
N VAL A 118 -5.69 -2.97 2.20
CA VAL A 118 -6.20 -2.04 1.18
C VAL A 118 -7.72 -2.13 1.04
N ARG A 119 -8.30 -3.34 1.08
CA ARG A 119 -9.76 -3.51 1.09
C ARG A 119 -10.40 -2.93 2.35
N GLY A 120 -9.76 -3.10 3.51
CA GLY A 120 -10.21 -2.51 4.78
C GLY A 120 -10.26 -0.98 4.70
N LEU A 121 -9.20 -0.34 4.16
CA LEU A 121 -9.16 1.08 3.87
C LEU A 121 -10.35 1.52 3.00
N TYR A 122 -10.57 0.85 1.86
CA TYR A 122 -11.64 1.24 0.94
C TYR A 122 -13.03 1.00 1.54
N ASN A 123 -13.24 -0.09 2.26
CA ASN A 123 -14.49 -0.35 2.96
C ASN A 123 -14.76 0.69 4.05
N GLY A 124 -13.73 1.12 4.79
CA GLY A 124 -13.85 2.20 5.78
C GLY A 124 -14.24 3.53 5.15
N LEU A 125 -13.74 3.83 3.94
CA LEU A 125 -14.09 5.05 3.21
C LEU A 125 -15.49 5.02 2.58
N THR A 126 -16.02 3.83 2.26
CA THR A 126 -17.36 3.66 1.67
C THR A 126 -18.46 3.43 2.71
N ARG A 127 -18.10 3.00 3.92
CA ARG A 127 -19.02 2.85 5.04
C ARG A 127 -18.90 4.08 5.94
N SER A 128 -19.76 5.04 5.75
CA SER A 128 -19.99 6.06 6.78
C SER A 128 -21.07 5.55 7.71
N ASP A 129 -20.84 5.61 9.02
CA ASP A 129 -21.86 5.30 10.04
C ASP A 129 -23.03 6.30 10.03
N CYS A 130 -22.89 7.37 9.25
CA CYS A 130 -23.95 8.33 8.95
C CYS A 130 -24.40 8.14 7.50
N GLU A 131 -25.65 7.76 7.27
CA GLU A 131 -26.27 7.50 5.96
C GLU A 131 -26.07 8.62 4.91
N GLU A 132 -25.70 9.82 5.32
CA GLU A 132 -25.57 10.99 4.44
C GLU A 132 -24.18 11.18 3.78
N GLN A 133 -23.14 10.40 4.12
CA GLN A 133 -21.78 10.66 3.62
C GLN A 133 -21.03 9.42 3.14
N THR A 134 -21.65 8.58 2.35
CA THR A 134 -20.89 7.52 1.62
C THR A 134 -20.02 8.16 0.54
N MET A 135 -18.72 7.85 0.57
CA MET A 135 -17.80 8.36 -0.46
C MET A 135 -18.21 7.86 -1.84
N ALA A 136 -18.31 8.77 -2.80
CA ALA A 136 -18.58 8.41 -4.19
C ALA A 136 -17.48 7.49 -4.76
N ILE A 137 -17.89 6.46 -5.48
CA ILE A 137 -16.95 5.47 -6.07
C ILE A 137 -15.93 6.13 -7.00
N ASN A 138 -16.31 7.22 -7.70
CA ASN A 138 -15.36 8.00 -8.52
C ASN A 138 -14.23 8.61 -7.67
N THR A 139 -14.51 9.09 -6.47
CA THR A 139 -13.50 9.61 -5.56
C THR A 139 -12.61 8.47 -5.05
N LEU A 140 -13.20 7.32 -4.72
CA LEU A 140 -12.46 6.13 -4.34
C LEU A 140 -11.54 5.62 -5.46
N GLU A 141 -11.95 5.75 -6.73
CA GLU A 141 -11.08 5.46 -7.89
C GLU A 141 -9.83 6.34 -7.91
N ILE A 142 -9.97 7.64 -7.60
CA ILE A 142 -8.82 8.54 -7.55
C ILE A 142 -7.88 8.14 -6.41
N ILE A 143 -8.42 7.87 -5.21
CA ILE A 143 -7.64 7.39 -4.06
C ILE A 143 -6.90 6.08 -4.41
N HIS A 144 -7.61 5.13 -5.03
CA HIS A 144 -7.03 3.88 -5.49
C HIS A 144 -5.89 4.13 -6.49
N ASN A 145 -6.09 5.01 -7.48
CA ASN A 145 -5.07 5.31 -8.48
C ASN A 145 -3.81 5.93 -7.87
N VAL A 146 -3.97 6.79 -6.86
CA VAL A 146 -2.83 7.36 -6.11
C VAL A 146 -2.08 6.28 -5.36
N LEU A 147 -2.77 5.48 -4.56
CA LEU A 147 -2.16 4.39 -3.79
C LEU A 147 -1.51 3.35 -4.70
N HIS A 148 -2.16 3.01 -5.83
CA HIS A 148 -1.64 2.07 -6.81
C HIS A 148 -0.31 2.53 -7.41
N GLN A 149 -0.19 3.81 -7.80
CA GLN A 149 1.06 4.37 -8.33
C GLN A 149 2.18 4.35 -7.29
N ILE A 150 1.87 4.68 -6.03
CA ILE A 150 2.87 4.65 -4.94
C ILE A 150 3.34 3.22 -4.69
N MET A 151 2.41 2.27 -4.58
CA MET A 151 2.74 0.86 -4.35
C MET A 151 3.40 0.21 -5.57
N GLN A 152 3.18 0.74 -6.79
CA GLN A 152 3.89 0.28 -7.97
C GLN A 152 5.39 0.59 -7.88
N VAL A 153 5.78 1.77 -7.37
CA VAL A 153 7.19 2.07 -7.09
C VAL A 153 7.80 1.05 -6.12
N ALA A 154 7.04 0.61 -5.10
CA ALA A 154 7.52 -0.43 -4.20
C ALA A 154 7.75 -1.79 -4.89
N VAL A 155 7.00 -2.08 -5.96
CA VAL A 155 7.21 -3.29 -6.79
C VAL A 155 8.41 -3.09 -7.71
N ASP A 156 8.51 -1.93 -8.36
CA ASP A 156 9.57 -1.61 -9.32
C ASP A 156 10.96 -1.52 -8.63
N ASP A 157 10.99 -1.12 -7.35
CA ASP A 157 12.19 -1.07 -6.51
C ASP A 157 12.44 -2.38 -5.71
N ASP A 158 11.73 -3.46 -6.00
CA ASP A 158 11.84 -4.76 -5.31
C ASP A 158 11.65 -4.71 -3.79
N PHE A 159 10.81 -3.78 -3.28
CA PHE A 159 10.44 -3.72 -1.86
C PHE A 159 9.31 -4.67 -1.52
N VAL A 160 8.41 -4.92 -2.47
CA VAL A 160 7.30 -5.87 -2.37
C VAL A 160 7.14 -6.65 -3.69
N ARG A 161 6.71 -7.90 -3.60
CA ARG A 161 6.60 -8.79 -4.78
C ARG A 161 5.48 -8.44 -5.73
N LYS A 162 4.39 -7.92 -5.22
CA LYS A 162 3.14 -7.64 -5.96
C LYS A 162 2.49 -6.42 -5.38
N ASN A 163 1.84 -5.67 -6.23
CA ASN A 163 1.06 -4.52 -5.81
C ASN A 163 -0.19 -4.98 -5.03
N PRO A 164 -0.32 -4.65 -3.73
CA PRO A 164 -1.46 -5.08 -2.92
C PRO A 164 -2.78 -4.42 -3.33
N THR A 165 -2.72 -3.37 -4.13
CA THR A 165 -3.92 -2.67 -4.64
C THR A 165 -4.56 -3.39 -5.82
N ASP A 166 -3.85 -4.32 -6.47
CA ASP A 166 -4.34 -5.02 -7.66
C ASP A 166 -5.67 -5.71 -7.41
N GLY A 167 -6.69 -5.27 -8.16
CA GLY A 167 -8.04 -5.81 -8.09
C GLY A 167 -8.78 -5.55 -6.76
N ALA A 168 -8.21 -4.75 -5.82
CA ALA A 168 -8.86 -4.46 -4.54
C ALA A 168 -10.16 -3.67 -4.71
N LEU A 169 -10.23 -2.78 -5.70
CA LEU A 169 -11.42 -1.98 -5.98
C LEU A 169 -12.53 -2.74 -6.75
N LYS A 170 -12.17 -3.82 -7.45
CA LYS A 170 -13.08 -4.55 -8.33
C LYS A 170 -14.31 -5.11 -7.58
N GLU A 171 -14.08 -5.65 -6.38
CA GLU A 171 -15.15 -6.24 -5.59
C GLU A 171 -16.12 -5.18 -5.04
N ILE A 172 -15.59 -4.01 -4.64
CA ILE A 172 -16.40 -2.89 -4.15
C ILE A 172 -17.30 -2.34 -5.26
N LYS A 173 -16.75 -2.18 -6.46
CA LYS A 173 -17.55 -1.78 -7.63
C LYS A 173 -18.66 -2.77 -7.93
N LYS A 174 -18.39 -4.07 -7.87
CA LYS A 174 -19.38 -5.12 -8.09
C LYS A 174 -20.46 -5.10 -6.99
N ALA A 175 -20.08 -4.96 -5.73
CA ALA A 175 -21.01 -4.93 -4.60
C ALA A 175 -21.98 -3.74 -4.65
N ASN A 176 -21.54 -2.61 -5.21
CA ASN A 176 -22.37 -1.41 -5.34
C ASN A 176 -23.09 -1.29 -6.69
N ASN A 177 -23.09 -2.34 -7.53
CA ASN A 177 -23.64 -2.30 -8.90
C ASN A 177 -23.20 -1.05 -9.67
N TYR A 178 -21.93 -0.66 -9.49
CA TYR A 178 -21.42 0.58 -10.02
C TYR A 178 -21.32 0.52 -11.56
N GLU A 179 -22.13 1.34 -12.19
CA GLU A 179 -22.01 1.68 -13.61
C GLU A 179 -21.38 3.07 -13.75
N ARG A 180 -20.35 3.15 -14.59
CA ARG A 180 -19.69 4.43 -14.86
C ARG A 180 -20.68 5.39 -15.52
N PRO A 181 -20.97 6.56 -14.91
CA PRO A 181 -21.93 7.49 -15.50
C PRO A 181 -21.45 7.93 -16.89
N LYS A 182 -22.29 7.71 -17.88
CA LYS A 182 -22.04 8.17 -19.25
C LYS A 182 -22.23 9.68 -19.29
N ARG A 183 -21.16 10.43 -19.39
CA ARG A 183 -21.22 11.89 -19.60
C ARG A 183 -21.65 12.13 -21.05
N LYS A 184 -22.77 12.83 -21.24
CA LYS A 184 -23.22 13.28 -22.55
C LYS A 184 -22.86 14.75 -22.70
N ALA A 185 -22.42 15.13 -23.88
CA ALA A 185 -22.29 16.55 -24.22
C ALA A 185 -23.69 17.17 -24.34
N LEU A 186 -23.80 18.44 -24.01
CA LEU A 186 -25.03 19.17 -24.21
C LEU A 186 -25.29 19.30 -25.73
N THR A 187 -26.56 19.14 -26.13
CA THR A 187 -26.97 19.52 -27.50
C THR A 187 -26.85 21.04 -27.67
N ILE A 188 -26.82 21.52 -28.91
CA ILE A 188 -26.73 22.94 -29.20
C ILE A 188 -27.91 23.71 -28.54
N GLU A 189 -29.10 23.15 -28.55
CA GLU A 189 -30.29 23.74 -27.92
C GLU A 189 -30.15 23.82 -26.41
N GLN A 190 -29.70 22.72 -25.78
CA GLN A 190 -29.45 22.68 -24.34
C GLN A 190 -28.33 23.68 -23.95
N GLN A 191 -27.30 23.80 -24.76
CA GLN A 191 -26.24 24.77 -24.54
C GLN A 191 -26.75 26.23 -24.62
N ARG A 192 -27.58 26.53 -25.61
CA ARG A 192 -28.21 27.86 -25.73
C ARG A 192 -29.08 28.16 -24.53
N THR A 193 -29.98 27.29 -24.18
CA THR A 193 -30.86 27.41 -22.99
C THR A 193 -30.04 27.66 -21.72
N PHE A 194 -28.96 26.87 -21.53
CA PHE A 194 -28.08 27.03 -20.39
C PHE A 194 -27.35 28.38 -20.37
N VAL A 195 -26.84 28.83 -21.51
CA VAL A 195 -26.17 30.15 -21.63
C VAL A 195 -27.16 31.31 -21.37
N ASP A 196 -28.37 31.22 -21.91
CA ASP A 196 -29.40 32.26 -21.68
C ASP A 196 -29.85 32.29 -20.21
N PHE A 197 -29.98 31.12 -19.57
CA PHE A 197 -30.21 31.06 -18.14
C PHE A 197 -29.08 31.71 -17.34
N MET A 198 -27.83 31.43 -17.67
CA MET A 198 -26.66 32.01 -16.99
C MET A 198 -26.61 33.54 -17.17
N LYS A 199 -26.93 34.06 -18.37
CA LYS A 199 -27.01 35.49 -18.65
C LYS A 199 -28.15 36.16 -17.87
N SER A 200 -29.26 35.48 -17.62
CA SER A 200 -30.40 36.01 -16.88
C SER A 200 -30.15 36.18 -15.38
N LYS A 201 -29.15 35.52 -14.82
CA LYS A 201 -28.83 35.54 -13.39
C LYS A 201 -27.66 36.47 -13.07
N PRO A 202 -27.85 37.56 -12.28
CA PRO A 202 -26.77 38.50 -11.95
C PRO A 202 -25.54 37.86 -11.32
N LYS A 203 -25.75 36.79 -10.55
CA LYS A 203 -24.70 36.02 -9.85
C LYS A 203 -23.64 35.42 -10.80
N TYR A 204 -24.02 35.16 -12.06
CA TYR A 204 -23.14 34.51 -13.06
C TYR A 204 -22.70 35.46 -14.18
N ARG A 205 -23.05 36.74 -14.12
CA ARG A 205 -22.53 37.78 -15.00
C ARG A 205 -21.13 38.16 -14.51
N ARG A 206 -20.11 37.72 -15.21
CA ARG A 206 -18.73 38.22 -15.17
C ARG A 206 -18.38 38.81 -16.51
#